data_daaf875e3cf1b7e5acaf2f8a8c7a4c8e
#
_entry.id   daaf875e3cf1b7e5acaf2f8a8c7a4c8e
#
_cell.length_a   1.000
_cell.length_b   1.000
_cell.length_c   1.000
_cell.angle_alpha   90.00
_cell.angle_beta   90.00
_cell.angle_gamma   90.00
#
_symmetry.space_group_name_H-M   'P 1'
#
loop_
_entity.id
_entity.type
_entity.pdbx_description
1 polymer ?
#
loop_
_entity_poly.entity_id
_entity_poly.type
_entity_poly.pdbx_seq_one_letter_code
_entity_poly.pdbx_strand_id
1 'polypeptide(L)'
;MDMWKFFDITHREHILCNPMSLEKLDQLITLLRLKHGARVLEIATGKGEFIIRLAERYRQMTGTGIDFSPYCIAEVRKKHQTRVPDAQLSFLEMDGAEYLPETLESFDLAACIGASWIYGGHRGTLNALYRMATPESWIVVGEPYWRHEPEGEYLEAIGVTRSDFGTHYQNVEVGREHGLEAVYTLVSSQDDWDKYEGLQWYAAETWASDHQNDPDVETVLKRVRENKTAYLRWGRETLGW
;
A
#
# COMPACT_ATOMS: atom_id res chain seq x y z
N MET A 1 17.41 -13.39 7.71
CA MET A 1 16.76 -12.99 6.43
C MET A 1 16.40 -11.51 6.52
N ASP A 2 16.69 -10.75 5.50
CA ASP A 2 16.27 -9.36 5.35
C ASP A 2 14.75 -9.28 5.09
N MET A 3 14.09 -8.27 5.68
CA MET A 3 12.64 -8.07 5.56
C MET A 3 12.22 -7.80 4.11
N TRP A 4 13.01 -7.03 3.37
CA TRP A 4 12.69 -6.68 1.98
C TRP A 4 12.86 -7.87 1.03
N LYS A 5 13.84 -8.77 1.30
CA LYS A 5 13.94 -10.06 0.58
C LYS A 5 12.68 -10.91 0.83
N PHE A 6 12.19 -10.96 2.07
CA PHE A 6 10.95 -11.68 2.38
C PHE A 6 9.75 -11.08 1.63
N PHE A 7 9.63 -9.75 1.64
CA PHE A 7 8.57 -9.05 0.93
C PHE A 7 8.64 -9.31 -0.58
N ASP A 8 9.83 -9.20 -1.19
CA ASP A 8 10.04 -9.48 -2.61
C ASP A 8 9.63 -10.91 -3.00
N ILE A 9 10.02 -11.90 -2.19
CA ILE A 9 9.64 -13.30 -2.40
C ILE A 9 8.11 -13.47 -2.35
N THR A 10 7.47 -12.98 -1.31
CA THR A 10 6.04 -13.20 -1.08
C THR A 10 5.15 -12.39 -2.03
N HIS A 11 5.61 -11.23 -2.49
CA HIS A 11 4.84 -10.36 -3.37
C HIS A 11 5.25 -10.44 -4.85
N ARG A 12 6.13 -11.37 -5.22
CA ARG A 12 6.62 -11.47 -6.61
C ARG A 12 5.52 -11.62 -7.66
N GLU A 13 4.44 -12.31 -7.33
CA GLU A 13 3.30 -12.53 -8.22
C GLU A 13 2.24 -11.41 -8.14
N HIS A 14 2.39 -10.45 -7.23
CA HIS A 14 1.46 -9.36 -7.06
C HIS A 14 1.74 -8.21 -8.03
N ILE A 15 0.70 -7.70 -8.64
CA ILE A 15 0.71 -6.42 -9.37
C ILE A 15 0.54 -5.26 -8.39
N LEU A 16 -0.41 -5.41 -7.45
CA LEU A 16 -0.64 -4.52 -6.30
C LEU A 16 -0.19 -5.22 -5.02
N CYS A 17 0.52 -4.50 -4.17
CA CYS A 17 0.93 -4.98 -2.85
C CYS A 17 -0.14 -4.72 -1.77
N ASN A 18 -1.40 -4.75 -2.16
CA ASN A 18 -2.58 -4.50 -1.32
C ASN A 18 -3.70 -5.47 -1.70
N PRO A 19 -4.60 -5.83 -0.79
CA PRO A 19 -5.73 -6.71 -1.08
C PRO A 19 -6.85 -5.97 -1.84
N MET A 20 -6.53 -5.44 -3.01
CA MET A 20 -7.46 -4.69 -3.85
C MET A 20 -7.37 -5.16 -5.30
N SER A 21 -8.49 -5.25 -6.00
CA SER A 21 -8.49 -5.57 -7.42
C SER A 21 -8.04 -4.37 -8.29
N LEU A 22 -7.55 -4.67 -9.50
CA LEU A 22 -7.16 -3.63 -10.47
C LEU A 22 -8.36 -2.80 -10.92
N GLU A 23 -9.54 -3.41 -11.00
CA GLU A 23 -10.79 -2.73 -11.36
C GLU A 23 -11.17 -1.67 -10.31
N LYS A 24 -11.00 -1.97 -9.02
CA LYS A 24 -11.21 -1.01 -7.93
C LYS A 24 -10.19 0.12 -7.97
N LEU A 25 -8.93 -0.19 -8.26
CA LEU A 25 -7.90 0.81 -8.45
C LEU A 25 -8.22 1.75 -9.62
N ASP A 26 -8.64 1.20 -10.76
CA ASP A 26 -9.03 1.99 -11.93
C ASP A 26 -10.27 2.85 -11.67
N GLN A 27 -11.22 2.34 -10.87
CA GLN A 27 -12.37 3.10 -10.41
C GLN A 27 -11.92 4.30 -9.54
N LEU A 28 -11.04 4.08 -8.57
CA LEU A 28 -10.47 5.15 -7.74
C LEU A 28 -9.79 6.21 -8.62
N ILE A 29 -8.89 5.80 -9.52
CA ILE A 29 -8.18 6.69 -10.42
C ILE A 29 -9.17 7.52 -11.28
N THR A 30 -10.27 6.91 -11.73
CA THR A 30 -11.28 7.59 -12.52
C THR A 30 -12.01 8.68 -11.71
N LEU A 31 -12.25 8.45 -10.42
CA LEU A 31 -12.95 9.39 -9.54
C LEU A 31 -12.08 10.59 -9.13
N LEU A 32 -10.77 10.47 -9.13
CA LEU A 32 -9.84 11.54 -8.73
C LEU A 32 -9.94 12.79 -9.62
N ARG A 33 -10.25 12.65 -10.91
CA ARG A 33 -10.43 13.77 -11.86
C ARG A 33 -9.31 14.82 -11.76
N LEU A 34 -8.05 14.37 -11.76
CA LEU A 34 -6.90 15.25 -11.61
C LEU A 34 -6.88 16.31 -12.73
N LYS A 35 -6.52 17.53 -12.36
CA LYS A 35 -6.34 18.63 -13.32
C LYS A 35 -5.12 18.41 -14.20
N HIS A 36 -5.08 19.11 -15.31
CA HIS A 36 -3.91 19.17 -16.18
C HIS A 36 -2.69 19.68 -15.40
N GLY A 37 -1.56 19.00 -15.54
CA GLY A 37 -0.32 19.35 -14.85
C GLY A 37 -0.33 19.04 -13.35
N ALA A 38 -1.23 18.16 -12.89
CA ALA A 38 -1.30 17.78 -11.47
C ALA A 38 0.03 17.23 -10.97
N ARG A 39 0.39 17.59 -9.75
CA ARG A 39 1.55 17.07 -9.03
C ARG A 39 1.10 16.00 -8.06
N VAL A 40 1.67 14.80 -8.18
CA VAL A 40 1.29 13.62 -7.42
C VAL A 40 2.43 13.14 -6.54
N LEU A 41 2.13 12.84 -5.29
CA LEU A 41 3.03 12.17 -4.35
C LEU A 41 2.43 10.83 -3.93
N GLU A 42 3.22 9.77 -3.98
CA GLU A 42 2.87 8.46 -3.40
C GLU A 42 3.96 8.01 -2.45
N ILE A 43 3.64 7.96 -1.16
CA ILE A 43 4.49 7.41 -0.10
C ILE A 43 4.24 5.90 -0.02
N ALA A 44 5.31 5.13 0.11
CA ALA A 44 5.30 3.67 0.00
C ALA A 44 4.67 3.19 -1.32
N THR A 45 5.22 3.69 -2.42
CA THR A 45 4.69 3.41 -3.77
C THR A 45 4.71 1.92 -4.14
N GLY A 46 5.44 1.09 -3.39
CA GLY A 46 5.60 -0.32 -3.67
C GLY A 46 6.10 -0.54 -5.10
N LYS A 47 5.48 -1.48 -5.81
CA LYS A 47 5.74 -1.74 -7.23
C LYS A 47 5.18 -0.68 -8.19
N GLY A 48 4.65 0.44 -7.66
CA GLY A 48 4.27 1.63 -8.40
C GLY A 48 3.02 1.52 -9.27
N GLU A 49 2.17 0.52 -9.06
CA GLU A 49 1.03 0.31 -9.95
C GLU A 49 0.04 1.48 -9.95
N PHE A 50 -0.17 2.12 -8.78
CA PHE A 50 -1.07 3.27 -8.68
C PHE A 50 -0.53 4.48 -9.45
N ILE A 51 0.71 4.92 -9.18
CA ILE A 51 1.29 6.11 -9.83
C ILE A 51 1.51 5.90 -11.34
N ILE A 52 1.83 4.68 -11.78
CA ILE A 52 1.97 4.34 -13.21
C ILE A 52 0.61 4.44 -13.92
N ARG A 53 -0.47 3.86 -13.35
CA ARG A 53 -1.81 3.97 -13.91
C ARG A 53 -2.35 5.40 -13.89
N LEU A 54 -2.01 6.18 -12.88
CA LEU A 54 -2.29 7.61 -12.88
C LEU A 54 -1.63 8.30 -14.09
N ALA A 55 -0.35 8.02 -14.36
CA ALA A 55 0.37 8.61 -15.49
C ALA A 55 -0.16 8.13 -16.86
N GLU A 56 -0.62 6.89 -16.97
CA GLU A 56 -1.30 6.39 -18.18
C GLU A 56 -2.57 7.18 -18.47
N ARG A 57 -3.33 7.53 -17.43
CA ARG A 57 -4.59 8.26 -17.57
C ARG A 57 -4.40 9.78 -17.68
N TYR A 58 -3.50 10.34 -16.88
CA TYR A 58 -3.27 11.79 -16.77
C TYR A 58 -1.86 12.15 -17.30
N ARG A 59 -1.66 12.02 -18.60
CA ARG A 59 -0.35 12.05 -19.28
C ARG A 59 0.53 13.26 -19.01
N GLN A 60 -0.04 14.35 -18.48
CA GLN A 60 0.70 15.59 -18.22
C GLN A 60 0.90 15.85 -16.72
N MET A 61 0.60 14.86 -15.88
CA MET A 61 0.95 14.93 -14.47
C MET A 61 2.47 14.80 -14.27
N THR A 62 2.95 15.31 -13.16
CA THR A 62 4.26 14.97 -12.60
C THR A 62 4.07 14.13 -11.35
N GLY A 63 4.96 13.20 -11.08
CA GLY A 63 4.81 12.33 -9.92
C GLY A 63 6.11 11.98 -9.22
N THR A 64 6.02 11.86 -7.89
CA THR A 64 7.09 11.34 -7.05
C THR A 64 6.58 10.13 -6.30
N GLY A 65 7.20 8.98 -6.51
CA GLY A 65 6.97 7.74 -5.76
C GLY A 65 8.14 7.47 -4.82
N ILE A 66 7.84 7.13 -3.58
CA ILE A 66 8.84 6.86 -2.54
C ILE A 66 8.63 5.48 -1.99
N ASP A 67 9.69 4.70 -1.87
CA ASP A 67 9.66 3.40 -1.19
C ASP A 67 11.01 3.11 -0.57
N PHE A 68 11.01 2.39 0.54
CA PHE A 68 12.25 1.97 1.19
C PHE A 68 12.85 0.70 0.57
N SER A 69 12.02 -0.10 -0.12
CA SER A 69 12.45 -1.36 -0.73
C SER A 69 13.21 -1.15 -2.04
N PRO A 70 14.48 -1.54 -2.15
CA PRO A 70 15.22 -1.46 -3.40
C PRO A 70 14.59 -2.32 -4.51
N TYR A 71 13.93 -3.43 -4.15
CA TYR A 71 13.23 -4.31 -5.09
C TYR A 71 12.02 -3.61 -5.71
N CYS A 72 11.19 -2.95 -4.87
CA CYS A 72 10.04 -2.17 -5.33
C CYS A 72 10.48 -1.02 -6.24
N ILE A 73 11.52 -0.27 -5.85
CA ILE A 73 12.05 0.84 -6.65
C ILE A 73 12.62 0.35 -7.99
N ALA A 74 13.30 -0.78 -8.02
CA ALA A 74 13.78 -1.38 -9.27
C ALA A 74 12.61 -1.75 -10.20
N GLU A 75 11.56 -2.37 -9.64
CA GLU A 75 10.38 -2.78 -10.42
C GLU A 75 9.59 -1.59 -10.96
N VAL A 76 9.32 -0.57 -10.13
CA VAL A 76 8.58 0.63 -10.61
C VAL A 76 9.36 1.39 -11.67
N ARG A 77 10.68 1.50 -11.57
CA ARG A 77 11.52 2.12 -12.63
C ARG A 77 11.43 1.35 -13.94
N LYS A 78 11.41 0.01 -13.88
CA LYS A 78 11.19 -0.83 -15.06
C LYS A 78 9.80 -0.61 -15.67
N LYS A 79 8.75 -0.56 -14.85
CA LYS A 79 7.38 -0.25 -15.31
C LYS A 79 7.30 1.15 -15.95
N HIS A 80 7.92 2.15 -15.35
CA HIS A 80 8.01 3.49 -15.91
C HIS A 80 8.60 3.47 -17.32
N GLN A 81 9.77 2.85 -17.48
CA GLN A 81 10.44 2.76 -18.80
C GLN A 81 9.62 2.01 -19.85
N THR A 82 8.83 1.02 -19.47
CA THR A 82 8.10 0.16 -20.42
C THR A 82 6.68 0.62 -20.71
N ARG A 83 5.99 1.26 -19.75
CA ARG A 83 4.58 1.61 -19.86
C ARG A 83 4.34 3.09 -20.11
N VAL A 84 5.14 3.96 -19.47
CA VAL A 84 4.94 5.42 -19.54
C VAL A 84 6.29 6.17 -19.63
N PRO A 85 7.16 5.85 -20.61
CA PRO A 85 8.53 6.36 -20.69
C PRO A 85 8.62 7.89 -20.76
N ASP A 86 7.60 8.55 -21.30
CA ASP A 86 7.55 10.00 -21.45
C ASP A 86 6.95 10.73 -20.25
N ALA A 87 6.43 9.99 -19.25
CA ALA A 87 5.86 10.59 -18.05
C ALA A 87 6.94 11.18 -17.15
N GLN A 88 6.70 12.34 -16.57
CA GLN A 88 7.62 13.00 -15.64
C GLN A 88 7.46 12.39 -14.23
N LEU A 89 8.02 11.21 -14.03
CA LEU A 89 8.00 10.49 -12.77
C LEU A 89 9.40 10.36 -12.19
N SER A 90 9.52 10.54 -10.88
CA SER A 90 10.73 10.27 -10.11
C SER A 90 10.46 9.24 -9.02
N PHE A 91 11.44 8.36 -8.77
CA PHE A 91 11.33 7.29 -7.76
C PHE A 91 12.52 7.34 -6.84
N LEU A 92 12.23 7.56 -5.54
CA LEU A 92 13.23 7.72 -4.49
C LEU A 92 13.24 6.48 -3.59
N GLU A 93 14.44 5.90 -3.43
CA GLU A 93 14.68 4.83 -2.46
C GLU A 93 15.06 5.47 -1.13
N MET A 94 14.08 5.60 -0.23
CA MET A 94 14.27 6.23 1.07
C MET A 94 13.10 5.92 2.02
N ASP A 95 13.28 6.19 3.31
CA ASP A 95 12.20 6.17 4.27
C ASP A 95 11.19 7.29 3.97
N GLY A 96 9.94 6.92 3.81
CA GLY A 96 8.86 7.89 3.57
C GLY A 96 8.67 8.89 4.71
N ALA A 97 9.02 8.51 5.95
CA ALA A 97 8.96 9.42 7.10
C ALA A 97 10.01 10.55 7.01
N GLU A 98 11.10 10.33 6.32
CA GLU A 98 12.19 11.31 6.14
C GLU A 98 11.96 12.23 4.92
N TYR A 99 10.96 11.93 4.09
CA TYR A 99 10.70 12.73 2.91
C TYR A 99 10.13 14.10 3.27
N LEU A 100 10.80 15.12 2.81
CA LEU A 100 10.37 16.51 2.88
C LEU A 100 10.36 17.10 1.47
N PRO A 101 9.22 17.56 0.95
CA PRO A 101 9.19 18.26 -0.32
C PRO A 101 9.90 19.62 -0.21
N GLU A 102 10.49 20.11 -1.31
CA GLU A 102 11.11 21.45 -1.35
C GLU A 102 10.12 22.56 -0.96
N THR A 103 8.85 22.36 -1.26
CA THR A 103 7.77 23.27 -0.89
C THR A 103 6.62 22.47 -0.29
N LEU A 104 6.20 22.81 0.92
CA LEU A 104 4.99 22.27 1.53
C LEU A 104 3.75 22.67 0.74
N GLU A 105 2.63 21.97 0.96
CA GLU A 105 1.36 22.24 0.28
C GLU A 105 1.52 22.34 -1.25
N SER A 106 2.23 21.37 -1.84
CA SER A 106 2.59 21.44 -3.25
C SER A 106 2.01 20.35 -4.13
N PHE A 107 1.35 19.35 -3.56
CA PHE A 107 0.80 18.21 -4.32
C PHE A 107 -0.71 18.32 -4.47
N ASP A 108 -1.21 18.05 -5.68
CA ASP A 108 -2.64 17.99 -6.00
C ASP A 108 -3.26 16.63 -5.64
N LEU A 109 -2.40 15.63 -5.43
CA LEU A 109 -2.72 14.32 -4.89
C LEU A 109 -1.57 13.86 -4.01
N ALA A 110 -1.83 13.56 -2.75
CA ALA A 110 -0.92 12.89 -1.84
C ALA A 110 -1.52 11.55 -1.40
N ALA A 111 -0.77 10.47 -1.57
CA ALA A 111 -1.23 9.12 -1.31
C ALA A 111 -0.26 8.32 -0.42
N CYS A 112 -0.83 7.46 0.43
CA CYS A 112 -0.12 6.38 1.12
C CYS A 112 -1.08 5.20 1.26
N ILE A 113 -0.84 4.13 0.50
CA ILE A 113 -1.77 3.01 0.39
C ILE A 113 -1.13 1.75 0.99
N GLY A 114 -1.52 1.44 2.26
CA GLY A 114 -1.09 0.21 2.94
C GLY A 114 0.22 0.30 3.71
N ALA A 115 0.63 1.50 4.12
CA ALA A 115 1.86 1.69 4.88
C ALA A 115 1.76 2.79 5.94
N SER A 116 0.61 2.91 6.58
CA SER A 116 0.37 3.94 7.62
C SER A 116 1.31 3.83 8.82
N TRP A 117 1.88 2.66 9.07
CA TRP A 117 2.88 2.44 10.10
C TRP A 117 4.11 3.37 9.96
N ILE A 118 4.42 3.86 8.76
CA ILE A 118 5.51 4.83 8.50
C ILE A 118 5.34 6.10 9.35
N TYR A 119 4.09 6.53 9.55
CA TYR A 119 3.75 7.73 10.30
C TYR A 119 3.08 7.43 11.65
N GLY A 120 3.24 6.21 12.17
CA GLY A 120 2.64 5.80 13.45
C GLY A 120 1.13 5.56 13.38
N GLY A 121 0.61 5.12 12.23
CA GLY A 121 -0.78 4.73 11.99
C GLY A 121 -1.58 5.76 11.17
N HIS A 122 -2.86 5.48 11.02
CA HIS A 122 -3.77 6.23 10.12
C HIS A 122 -3.79 7.73 10.39
N ARG A 123 -3.91 8.15 11.66
CA ARG A 123 -3.91 9.56 12.06
C ARG A 123 -2.62 10.29 11.67
N GLY A 124 -1.47 9.67 11.94
CA GLY A 124 -0.17 10.23 11.57
C GLY A 124 0.00 10.35 10.07
N THR A 125 -0.49 9.37 9.32
CA THR A 125 -0.48 9.38 7.85
C THR A 125 -1.32 10.53 7.29
N LEU A 126 -2.55 10.71 7.77
CA LEU A 126 -3.38 11.84 7.35
C LEU A 126 -2.71 13.19 7.65
N ASN A 127 -2.11 13.36 8.83
CA ASN A 127 -1.36 14.57 9.19
C ASN A 127 -0.20 14.83 8.23
N ALA A 128 0.58 13.79 7.92
CA ALA A 128 1.74 13.93 7.03
C ALA A 128 1.30 14.32 5.61
N LEU A 129 0.34 13.60 5.04
CA LEU A 129 -0.16 13.88 3.70
C LEU A 129 -0.84 15.25 3.60
N TYR A 130 -1.63 15.64 4.61
CA TYR A 130 -2.29 16.94 4.65
C TYR A 130 -1.31 18.12 4.54
N ARG A 131 -0.15 18.00 5.21
CA ARG A 131 0.89 19.05 5.15
C ARG A 131 1.61 19.13 3.80
N MET A 132 1.57 18.07 2.99
CA MET A 132 2.19 18.01 1.68
C MET A 132 1.21 18.41 0.55
N ALA A 133 -0.08 18.22 0.81
CA ALA A 133 -1.16 18.45 -0.14
C ALA A 133 -1.57 19.92 -0.22
N THR A 134 -1.92 20.42 -1.40
CA THR A 134 -2.48 21.78 -1.56
C THR A 134 -3.90 21.84 -0.96
N PRO A 135 -4.41 23.02 -0.61
CA PRO A 135 -5.83 23.19 -0.36
C PRO A 135 -6.66 22.66 -1.55
N GLU A 136 -7.79 22.01 -1.27
CA GLU A 136 -8.68 21.40 -2.29
C GLU A 136 -8.06 20.24 -3.10
N SER A 137 -6.96 19.67 -2.62
CA SER A 137 -6.32 18.51 -3.22
C SER A 137 -6.98 17.19 -2.79
N TRP A 138 -6.51 16.09 -3.37
CA TRP A 138 -6.88 14.74 -2.98
C TRP A 138 -5.89 14.15 -1.98
N ILE A 139 -6.41 13.52 -0.94
CA ILE A 139 -5.65 12.65 -0.06
C ILE A 139 -6.22 11.22 -0.21
N VAL A 140 -5.35 10.26 -0.54
CA VAL A 140 -5.72 8.86 -0.68
C VAL A 140 -4.95 8.04 0.34
N VAL A 141 -5.66 7.36 1.22
CA VAL A 141 -5.07 6.46 2.22
C VAL A 141 -5.73 5.10 2.12
N GLY A 142 -4.92 4.05 2.04
CA GLY A 142 -5.35 2.67 2.20
C GLY A 142 -4.97 2.20 3.61
N GLU A 143 -5.95 1.68 4.34
CA GLU A 143 -5.79 1.35 5.75
C GLU A 143 -6.54 0.08 6.12
N PRO A 144 -5.91 -0.87 6.84
CA PRO A 144 -6.64 -1.96 7.46
C PRO A 144 -7.64 -1.45 8.51
N TYR A 145 -8.68 -2.21 8.73
CA TYR A 145 -9.65 -1.92 9.79
C TYR A 145 -10.27 -3.20 10.37
N TRP A 146 -10.72 -3.14 11.62
CA TRP A 146 -11.43 -4.24 12.24
C TRP A 146 -12.88 -4.30 11.76
N ARG A 147 -13.26 -5.41 11.12
CA ARG A 147 -14.65 -5.75 10.78
C ARG A 147 -15.38 -6.31 12.00
N HIS A 148 -14.65 -7.10 12.78
CA HIS A 148 -15.09 -7.68 14.04
C HIS A 148 -14.04 -7.48 15.11
N GLU A 149 -14.42 -7.59 16.38
CA GLU A 149 -13.48 -7.53 17.50
C GLU A 149 -12.45 -8.65 17.36
N PRO A 150 -11.15 -8.35 17.31
CA PRO A 150 -10.12 -9.36 17.14
C PRO A 150 -9.90 -10.17 18.41
N GLU A 151 -9.70 -11.48 18.26
CA GLU A 151 -9.29 -12.35 19.34
C GLU A 151 -7.84 -12.10 19.76
N GLY A 152 -7.51 -12.28 21.05
CA GLY A 152 -6.16 -12.08 21.55
C GLY A 152 -5.11 -12.96 20.86
N GLU A 153 -5.45 -14.23 20.57
CA GLU A 153 -4.59 -15.15 19.83
C GLU A 153 -4.28 -14.65 18.40
N TYR A 154 -5.24 -13.99 17.75
CA TYR A 154 -5.03 -13.39 16.43
C TYR A 154 -4.07 -12.21 16.51
N LEU A 155 -4.28 -11.30 17.46
CA LEU A 155 -3.41 -10.14 17.67
C LEU A 155 -1.95 -10.57 17.91
N GLU A 156 -1.75 -11.59 18.77
CA GLU A 156 -0.42 -12.17 18.99
C GLU A 156 0.18 -12.77 17.72
N ALA A 157 -0.62 -13.52 16.95
CA ALA A 157 -0.16 -14.18 15.73
C ALA A 157 0.32 -13.21 14.63
N ILE A 158 -0.33 -12.04 14.52
CA ILE A 158 0.04 -11.02 13.51
C ILE A 158 0.92 -9.90 14.09
N GLY A 159 1.21 -9.94 15.39
CA GLY A 159 2.13 -9.02 16.06
C GLY A 159 1.61 -7.58 16.17
N VAL A 160 0.31 -7.40 16.32
CA VAL A 160 -0.33 -6.08 16.48
C VAL A 160 -1.14 -6.00 17.77
N THR A 161 -1.53 -4.80 18.13
CA THR A 161 -2.46 -4.54 19.24
C THR A 161 -3.85 -4.16 18.70
N ARG A 162 -4.87 -4.26 19.56
CA ARG A 162 -6.24 -3.86 19.21
C ARG A 162 -6.31 -2.40 18.73
N SER A 163 -5.46 -1.53 19.27
CA SER A 163 -5.43 -0.10 18.98
C SER A 163 -4.70 0.28 17.68
N ASP A 164 -3.99 -0.65 17.04
CA ASP A 164 -3.25 -0.35 15.81
C ASP A 164 -4.18 -0.09 14.62
N PHE A 165 -5.37 -0.71 14.62
CA PHE A 165 -6.40 -0.43 13.62
C PHE A 165 -7.72 0.00 14.29
N GLY A 166 -8.39 0.96 13.66
CA GLY A 166 -9.76 1.33 13.99
C GLY A 166 -10.79 0.45 13.28
N THR A 167 -12.06 0.78 13.43
CA THR A 167 -13.12 0.34 12.52
C THR A 167 -13.12 1.23 11.27
N HIS A 168 -13.78 0.80 10.20
CA HIS A 168 -13.94 1.64 9.00
C HIS A 168 -14.55 3.03 9.33
N TYR A 169 -15.55 3.06 10.20
CA TYR A 169 -16.15 4.30 10.67
C TYR A 169 -15.14 5.20 11.40
N GLN A 170 -14.33 4.63 12.30
CA GLN A 170 -13.32 5.39 13.03
C GLN A 170 -12.25 5.96 12.11
N ASN A 171 -11.84 5.24 11.07
CA ASN A 171 -10.88 5.73 10.09
C ASN A 171 -11.44 6.97 9.35
N VAL A 172 -12.73 6.97 8.99
CA VAL A 172 -13.40 8.14 8.39
C VAL A 172 -13.48 9.32 9.37
N GLU A 173 -13.84 9.06 10.63
CA GLU A 173 -13.93 10.13 11.65
C GLU A 173 -12.58 10.79 11.94
N VAL A 174 -11.49 10.03 11.92
CA VAL A 174 -10.13 10.60 12.03
C VAL A 174 -9.88 11.62 10.92
N GLY A 175 -10.34 11.37 9.69
CA GLY A 175 -10.26 12.34 8.59
C GLY A 175 -11.04 13.63 8.90
N ARG A 176 -12.26 13.51 9.42
CA ARG A 176 -13.09 14.68 9.79
C ARG A 176 -12.47 15.54 10.88
N GLU A 177 -11.84 14.93 11.87
CA GLU A 177 -11.10 15.66 12.92
C GLU A 177 -9.95 16.52 12.36
N HIS A 178 -9.44 16.16 11.17
CA HIS A 178 -8.42 16.92 10.44
C HIS A 178 -8.98 17.88 9.40
N GLY A 179 -10.31 18.10 9.38
CA GLY A 179 -10.98 18.96 8.41
C GLY A 179 -11.08 18.36 7.00
N LEU A 180 -10.90 17.04 6.89
CA LEU A 180 -11.03 16.29 5.65
C LEU A 180 -12.43 15.64 5.56
N GLU A 181 -13.02 15.62 4.37
CA GLU A 181 -14.26 14.89 4.12
C GLU A 181 -13.97 13.66 3.26
N ALA A 182 -14.41 12.49 3.71
CA ALA A 182 -14.32 11.26 2.95
C ALA A 182 -15.38 11.26 1.83
N VAL A 183 -14.99 11.68 0.64
CA VAL A 183 -15.90 11.76 -0.52
C VAL A 183 -16.15 10.41 -1.18
N TYR A 184 -15.28 9.43 -0.96
CA TYR A 184 -15.44 8.08 -1.46
C TYR A 184 -14.61 7.09 -0.65
N THR A 185 -15.14 5.89 -0.45
CA THR A 185 -14.44 4.77 0.15
C THR A 185 -14.55 3.54 -0.73
N LEU A 186 -13.44 2.80 -0.85
CA LEU A 186 -13.38 1.49 -1.47
C LEU A 186 -13.08 0.45 -0.39
N VAL A 187 -13.80 -0.64 -0.42
CA VAL A 187 -13.59 -1.75 0.50
C VAL A 187 -13.23 -2.99 -0.27
N SER A 188 -12.19 -3.68 0.16
CA SER A 188 -11.78 -4.95 -0.42
C SER A 188 -12.84 -6.02 -0.18
N SER A 189 -13.17 -6.78 -1.22
CA SER A 189 -14.00 -7.97 -1.10
C SER A 189 -13.23 -9.12 -0.46
N GLN A 190 -13.94 -10.16 -0.07
CA GLN A 190 -13.29 -11.37 0.41
C GLN A 190 -12.42 -12.02 -0.67
N ASP A 191 -12.86 -11.96 -1.94
CA ASP A 191 -12.09 -12.50 -3.06
C ASP A 191 -10.78 -11.71 -3.29
N ASP A 192 -10.79 -10.38 -3.09
CA ASP A 192 -9.56 -9.56 -3.16
C ASP A 192 -8.55 -10.00 -2.10
N TRP A 193 -9.02 -10.23 -0.87
CA TRP A 193 -8.22 -10.71 0.23
C TRP A 193 -7.70 -12.13 0.00
N ASP A 194 -8.57 -13.07 -0.37
CA ASP A 194 -8.20 -14.47 -0.63
C ASP A 194 -7.17 -14.56 -1.77
N LYS A 195 -7.30 -13.72 -2.80
CA LYS A 195 -6.32 -13.62 -3.88
C LYS A 195 -4.99 -13.05 -3.38
N TYR A 196 -5.01 -11.96 -2.62
CA TYR A 196 -3.81 -11.33 -2.08
C TYR A 196 -3.02 -12.29 -1.20
N GLU A 197 -3.67 -12.92 -0.24
CA GLU A 197 -3.05 -13.90 0.64
C GLU A 197 -2.59 -15.16 -0.11
N GLY A 198 -3.47 -15.69 -0.99
CA GLY A 198 -3.18 -16.89 -1.78
C GLY A 198 -1.96 -16.74 -2.69
N LEU A 199 -1.76 -15.57 -3.28
CA LEU A 199 -0.57 -15.29 -4.09
C LEU A 199 0.72 -15.26 -3.26
N GLN A 200 0.69 -14.80 -2.00
CA GLN A 200 1.84 -14.87 -1.11
C GLN A 200 2.25 -16.32 -0.83
N TRP A 201 1.25 -17.18 -0.56
CA TRP A 201 1.51 -18.59 -0.28
C TRP A 201 2.09 -19.31 -1.50
N TYR A 202 1.47 -19.08 -2.66
CA TYR A 202 1.94 -19.62 -3.93
C TYR A 202 3.37 -19.17 -4.25
N ALA A 203 3.64 -17.87 -4.14
CA ALA A 203 4.95 -17.29 -4.41
C ALA A 203 6.06 -17.88 -3.52
N ALA A 204 5.79 -18.04 -2.22
CA ALA A 204 6.76 -18.60 -1.28
C ALA A 204 7.04 -20.08 -1.54
N GLU A 205 6.01 -20.90 -1.78
CA GLU A 205 6.18 -22.35 -2.05
C GLU A 205 6.91 -22.58 -3.39
N THR A 206 6.58 -21.82 -4.45
CA THR A 206 7.27 -21.92 -5.73
C THR A 206 8.72 -21.44 -5.64
N TRP A 207 8.95 -20.30 -4.96
CA TRP A 207 10.31 -19.82 -4.73
C TRP A 207 11.17 -20.85 -3.97
N ALA A 208 10.63 -21.46 -2.92
CA ALA A 208 11.34 -22.47 -2.15
C ALA A 208 11.67 -23.72 -2.99
N SER A 209 10.77 -24.13 -3.89
CA SER A 209 11.01 -25.23 -4.82
C SER A 209 12.16 -24.93 -5.78
N ASP A 210 12.26 -23.71 -6.27
CA ASP A 210 13.28 -23.28 -7.23
C ASP A 210 14.64 -22.98 -6.55
N HIS A 211 14.65 -22.72 -5.24
CA HIS A 211 15.82 -22.28 -4.48
C HIS A 211 16.14 -23.18 -3.28
N GLN A 212 16.04 -24.49 -3.44
CA GLN A 212 16.17 -25.49 -2.36
C GLN A 212 17.42 -25.35 -1.49
N ASN A 213 18.50 -24.77 -2.01
CA ASN A 213 19.75 -24.57 -1.30
C ASN A 213 19.91 -23.16 -0.69
N ASP A 214 18.92 -22.27 -0.83
CA ASP A 214 18.97 -20.95 -0.20
C ASP A 214 18.77 -21.09 1.32
N PRO A 215 19.63 -20.49 2.15
CA PRO A 215 19.57 -20.64 3.61
C PRO A 215 18.27 -20.06 4.23
N ASP A 216 17.55 -19.21 3.51
CA ASP A 216 16.32 -18.57 4.00
C ASP A 216 15.04 -19.40 3.72
N VAL A 217 15.11 -20.51 2.96
CA VAL A 217 13.95 -21.32 2.55
C VAL A 217 13.07 -21.72 3.74
N GLU A 218 13.70 -22.34 4.75
CA GLU A 218 12.95 -22.80 5.93
C GLU A 218 12.26 -21.63 6.66
N THR A 219 12.96 -20.51 6.80
CA THR A 219 12.42 -19.30 7.46
C THR A 219 11.25 -18.70 6.70
N VAL A 220 11.36 -18.59 5.37
CA VAL A 220 10.29 -18.09 4.50
C VAL A 220 9.05 -18.96 4.61
N LEU A 221 9.20 -20.27 4.43
CA LEU A 221 8.09 -21.22 4.46
C LEU A 221 7.41 -21.25 5.83
N LYS A 222 8.18 -21.28 6.92
CA LYS A 222 7.64 -21.22 8.27
C LYS A 222 6.76 -19.98 8.46
N ARG A 223 7.29 -18.80 8.20
CA ARG A 223 6.58 -17.54 8.39
C ARG A 223 5.32 -17.43 7.52
N VAL A 224 5.41 -17.83 6.25
CA VAL A 224 4.24 -17.80 5.36
C VAL A 224 3.15 -18.77 5.80
N ARG A 225 3.50 -19.97 6.28
CA ARG A 225 2.53 -20.95 6.78
C ARG A 225 1.88 -20.52 8.10
N GLU A 226 2.61 -19.84 8.98
CA GLU A 226 2.07 -19.19 10.18
C GLU A 226 1.08 -18.09 9.82
N ASN A 227 1.44 -17.17 8.92
CA ASN A 227 0.56 -16.12 8.41
C ASN A 227 -0.68 -16.69 7.74
N LYS A 228 -0.53 -17.71 6.90
CA LYS A 228 -1.65 -18.44 6.27
C LYS A 228 -2.62 -18.98 7.32
N THR A 229 -2.09 -19.59 8.37
CA THR A 229 -2.92 -20.15 9.46
C THR A 229 -3.67 -19.04 10.18
N ALA A 230 -3.01 -17.93 10.50
CA ALA A 230 -3.63 -16.78 11.15
C ALA A 230 -4.72 -16.16 10.27
N TYR A 231 -4.46 -15.98 8.97
CA TYR A 231 -5.44 -15.48 8.03
C TYR A 231 -6.68 -16.40 7.92
N LEU A 232 -6.49 -17.69 7.68
CA LEU A 232 -7.60 -18.64 7.48
C LEU A 232 -8.42 -18.85 8.75
N ARG A 233 -7.78 -18.78 9.92
CA ARG A 233 -8.46 -19.01 11.20
C ARG A 233 -9.24 -17.78 11.68
N TRP A 234 -8.69 -16.58 11.48
CA TRP A 234 -9.24 -15.35 12.04
C TRP A 234 -9.31 -14.19 11.04
N GLY A 235 -8.20 -13.91 10.34
CA GLY A 235 -8.02 -12.69 9.55
C GLY A 235 -9.08 -12.51 8.48
N ARG A 236 -9.47 -13.61 7.84
CA ARG A 236 -10.46 -13.64 6.76
C ARG A 236 -11.79 -13.01 7.14
N GLU A 237 -12.23 -13.18 8.39
CA GLU A 237 -13.51 -12.63 8.89
C GLU A 237 -13.31 -11.34 9.69
N THR A 238 -12.14 -11.14 10.27
CA THR A 238 -11.87 -10.08 11.26
C THR A 238 -11.29 -8.82 10.64
N LEU A 239 -10.40 -8.97 9.63
CA LEU A 239 -9.67 -7.85 9.05
C LEU A 239 -10.29 -7.39 7.72
N GLY A 240 -10.54 -6.09 7.61
CA GLY A 240 -10.95 -5.41 6.39
C GLY A 240 -9.86 -4.53 5.83
N TRP A 241 -10.08 -4.10 4.62
CA TRP A 241 -9.19 -3.15 3.92
C TRP A 241 -10.03 -2.14 3.14
#